data_ff0238cb3698b14d38b9cd9df8253f7f
#
_entry.id   ff0238cb3698b14d38b9cd9df8253f7f
#
_cell.length_a   1.000
_cell.length_b   1.000
_cell.length_c   1.000
_cell.angle_alpha   90.00
_cell.angle_beta   90.00
_cell.angle_gamma   90.00
#
_symmetry.space_group_name_H-M   'P 1'
#
loop_
_entity.id
_entity.type
_entity.pdbx_description
1 polymer ?
#
loop_
_entity_poly.entity_id
_entity_poly.type
_entity_poly.pdbx_seq_one_letter_code
_entity_poly.pdbx_strand_id
1 'polypeptide(L)'
;MIEKIWSGESPLWRLLLPLSWLYGLVSGAIRLCYKLKLKRAWRAPVPVVVVGNLTAGGNGKTPVVVWLVEQLQQRGIRVGVVSRGYGGKAESYPLLLSADTTTAQAGDEPVLIYQRTDATVAVSPVRSDAVKAILAQHPDVQIIVTDDGLQHYRLARDVEIVVIDGVRRFGNGWWLPAGPMRERAGRLKSVDAVIVNGGVPRSGEIPMHLLPGQAVNLRTGTRCDVAQLEHVVAMAGIGHPPRFFATLKMCGVQPEKCVPLADHQSLNHADVSALVSAGQTLVMTEKDAVKCRAFAEENWWYLPVDAQLSGDEPAKLLTQLTSLASGN
;
A
#
# COMPACT_ATOMS: atom_id res chain seq x y z
N MET A 1 -15.37 -14.01 7.38
CA MET A 1 -16.72 -13.97 6.74
C MET A 1 -16.70 -13.21 5.41
N ILE A 2 -16.18 -11.99 5.36
CA ILE A 2 -16.20 -11.14 4.14
C ILE A 2 -15.43 -11.74 2.97
N GLU A 3 -14.30 -12.40 3.22
CA GLU A 3 -13.50 -13.06 2.19
C GLU A 3 -14.28 -14.18 1.46
N LYS A 4 -15.05 -14.97 2.20
CA LYS A 4 -15.92 -16.00 1.60
C LYS A 4 -17.07 -15.43 0.77
N ILE A 5 -17.54 -14.22 1.12
CA ILE A 5 -18.53 -13.50 0.30
C ILE A 5 -17.86 -13.02 -0.99
N TRP A 6 -16.68 -12.44 -0.88
CA TRP A 6 -15.97 -11.85 -2.02
C TRP A 6 -15.29 -12.88 -2.93
N SER A 7 -14.96 -14.06 -2.41
CA SER A 7 -14.50 -15.19 -3.25
C SER A 7 -15.66 -15.85 -4.02
N GLY A 8 -16.91 -15.64 -3.58
CA GLY A 8 -18.10 -16.30 -4.14
C GLY A 8 -18.46 -17.63 -3.47
N GLU A 9 -17.66 -18.08 -2.48
CA GLU A 9 -17.93 -19.33 -1.73
C GLU A 9 -19.21 -19.24 -0.90
N SER A 10 -19.52 -18.07 -0.34
CA SER A 10 -20.75 -17.86 0.42
C SER A 10 -21.83 -17.26 -0.45
N PRO A 11 -23.07 -17.84 -0.54
CA PRO A 11 -24.15 -17.31 -1.35
C PRO A 11 -24.69 -15.96 -0.86
N LEU A 12 -24.29 -15.49 0.31
CA LEU A 12 -24.72 -14.21 0.90
C LEU A 12 -24.40 -13.00 0.02
N TRP A 13 -23.40 -13.09 -0.88
CA TRP A 13 -23.12 -12.01 -1.83
C TRP A 13 -24.35 -11.64 -2.68
N ARG A 14 -25.25 -12.60 -2.96
CA ARG A 14 -26.49 -12.34 -3.77
C ARG A 14 -27.43 -11.37 -3.06
N LEU A 15 -27.53 -11.44 -1.74
CA LEU A 15 -28.36 -10.51 -0.96
C LEU A 15 -27.82 -9.08 -0.97
N LEU A 16 -26.51 -8.94 -1.21
CA LEU A 16 -25.84 -7.64 -1.27
C LEU A 16 -25.85 -7.00 -2.67
N LEU A 17 -26.37 -7.71 -3.70
CA LEU A 17 -26.38 -7.21 -5.08
C LEU A 17 -27.09 -5.86 -5.27
N PRO A 18 -28.27 -5.58 -4.66
CA PRO A 18 -28.90 -4.28 -4.83
C PRO A 18 -28.02 -3.12 -4.36
N LEU A 19 -27.32 -3.28 -3.23
CA LEU A 19 -26.38 -2.29 -2.71
C LEU A 19 -25.13 -2.17 -3.60
N SER A 20 -24.68 -3.30 -4.15
CA SER A 20 -23.55 -3.34 -5.08
C SER A 20 -23.86 -2.60 -6.38
N TRP A 21 -25.06 -2.76 -6.93
CA TRP A 21 -25.51 -2.01 -8.11
C TRP A 21 -25.62 -0.51 -7.83
N LEU A 22 -26.17 -0.13 -6.67
CA LEU A 22 -26.22 1.26 -6.25
C LEU A 22 -24.82 1.86 -6.15
N TYR A 23 -23.88 1.16 -5.50
CA TYR A 23 -22.49 1.57 -5.43
C TYR A 23 -21.86 1.73 -6.82
N GLY A 24 -22.07 0.75 -7.70
CA GLY A 24 -21.55 0.79 -9.07
C GLY A 24 -22.13 1.94 -9.90
N LEU A 25 -23.43 2.25 -9.74
CA LEU A 25 -24.10 3.37 -10.39
C LEU A 25 -23.50 4.71 -9.90
N VAL A 26 -23.39 4.90 -8.58
CA VAL A 26 -22.88 6.14 -8.00
C VAL A 26 -21.41 6.35 -8.36
N SER A 27 -20.56 5.33 -8.19
CA SER A 27 -19.13 5.42 -8.51
C SER A 27 -18.90 5.63 -10.01
N GLY A 28 -19.70 4.96 -10.87
CA GLY A 28 -19.69 5.14 -12.31
C GLY A 28 -20.13 6.53 -12.74
N ALA A 29 -21.19 7.07 -12.15
CA ALA A 29 -21.67 8.43 -12.41
C ALA A 29 -20.63 9.48 -12.00
N ILE A 30 -20.01 9.34 -10.84
CA ILE A 30 -18.93 10.24 -10.40
C ILE A 30 -17.77 10.23 -11.42
N ARG A 31 -17.30 9.04 -11.82
CA ARG A 31 -16.25 8.90 -12.81
C ARG A 31 -16.63 9.54 -14.15
N LEU A 32 -17.86 9.31 -14.60
CA LEU A 32 -18.37 9.88 -15.85
C LEU A 32 -18.39 11.42 -15.80
N CYS A 33 -18.82 12.01 -14.69
CA CYS A 33 -18.80 13.47 -14.51
C CYS A 33 -17.38 14.06 -14.68
N TYR A 34 -16.33 13.39 -14.17
CA TYR A 34 -14.96 13.84 -14.39
C TYR A 34 -14.50 13.60 -15.83
N LYS A 35 -14.84 12.43 -16.43
CA LYS A 35 -14.50 12.12 -17.83
C LYS A 35 -15.14 13.10 -18.81
N LEU A 36 -16.37 13.51 -18.57
CA LEU A 36 -17.10 14.50 -19.37
C LEU A 36 -16.75 15.96 -19.00
N LYS A 37 -15.77 16.16 -18.07
CA LYS A 37 -15.35 17.48 -17.58
C LYS A 37 -16.46 18.31 -16.92
N LEU A 38 -17.57 17.68 -16.50
CA LEU A 38 -18.63 18.31 -15.71
C LEU A 38 -18.16 18.67 -14.31
N LYS A 39 -17.21 17.89 -13.78
CA LYS A 39 -16.44 18.22 -12.57
C LYS A 39 -14.99 18.48 -12.95
N ARG A 40 -14.42 19.55 -12.38
CA ARG A 40 -13.03 19.92 -12.64
C ARG A 40 -12.09 19.16 -11.72
N ALA A 41 -11.05 18.53 -12.30
CA ALA A 41 -9.90 18.04 -11.57
C ALA A 41 -8.86 19.17 -11.44
N TRP A 42 -8.26 19.29 -10.27
CA TRP A 42 -7.14 20.19 -10.08
C TRP A 42 -5.86 19.54 -10.63
N ARG A 43 -5.09 20.29 -11.40
CA ARG A 43 -3.81 19.84 -11.98
C ARG A 43 -2.66 20.46 -11.22
N ALA A 44 -1.73 19.61 -10.78
CA ALA A 44 -0.47 20.04 -10.19
C ALA A 44 0.46 20.64 -11.25
N PRO A 45 1.38 21.53 -10.84
CA PRO A 45 2.42 22.07 -11.74
C PRO A 45 3.52 21.04 -12.07
N VAL A 46 3.56 19.93 -11.37
CA VAL A 46 4.48 18.80 -11.59
C VAL A 46 3.67 17.53 -11.94
N PRO A 47 4.28 16.54 -12.63
CA PRO A 47 3.62 15.30 -12.96
C PRO A 47 3.09 14.55 -11.74
N VAL A 48 1.95 13.91 -11.90
CA VAL A 48 1.29 13.12 -10.86
C VAL A 48 1.15 11.67 -11.32
N VAL A 49 1.75 10.76 -10.58
CA VAL A 49 1.65 9.31 -10.76
C VAL A 49 0.70 8.75 -9.71
N VAL A 50 -0.32 8.04 -10.14
CA VAL A 50 -1.28 7.40 -9.25
C VAL A 50 -0.98 5.91 -9.17
N VAL A 51 -0.67 5.44 -7.96
CA VAL A 51 -0.63 4.01 -7.64
C VAL A 51 -1.92 3.66 -6.90
N GLY A 52 -2.64 2.67 -7.39
CA GLY A 52 -3.90 2.26 -6.80
C GLY A 52 -4.30 0.84 -7.13
N ASN A 53 -5.51 0.47 -6.75
CA ASN A 53 -6.08 -0.84 -7.05
C ASN A 53 -7.57 -0.76 -7.38
N LEU A 54 -8.11 -1.84 -7.94
CA LEU A 54 -9.52 -1.94 -8.29
C LEU A 54 -10.35 -2.67 -7.24
N THR A 55 -9.71 -3.33 -6.27
CA THR A 55 -10.38 -4.14 -5.24
C THR A 55 -10.06 -3.62 -3.84
N ALA A 56 -10.95 -3.81 -2.91
CA ALA A 56 -10.64 -3.65 -1.48
C ALA A 56 -9.69 -4.75 -1.00
N GLY A 57 -8.90 -4.45 0.03
CA GLY A 57 -7.92 -5.35 0.65
C GLY A 57 -6.49 -5.12 0.19
N GLY A 58 -5.56 -5.84 0.81
CA GLY A 58 -4.12 -5.72 0.58
C GLY A 58 -3.69 -6.36 -0.75
N ASN A 59 -3.39 -5.54 -1.74
CA ASN A 59 -2.90 -5.98 -3.06
C ASN A 59 -1.36 -5.80 -3.22
N GLY A 60 -0.69 -5.20 -2.25
CA GLY A 60 0.74 -4.91 -2.32
C GLY A 60 1.07 -3.54 -2.92
N LYS A 61 0.17 -2.55 -2.79
CA LYS A 61 0.41 -1.18 -3.29
C LYS A 61 1.62 -0.52 -2.61
N THR A 62 1.67 -0.55 -1.29
CA THR A 62 2.72 0.13 -0.52
C THR A 62 4.13 -0.30 -0.92
N PRO A 63 4.45 -1.60 -1.07
CA PRO A 63 5.74 -2.02 -1.64
C PRO A 63 6.01 -1.47 -3.06
N VAL A 64 4.98 -1.33 -3.90
CA VAL A 64 5.13 -0.72 -5.24
C VAL A 64 5.43 0.77 -5.14
N VAL A 65 4.76 1.49 -4.23
CA VAL A 65 5.03 2.92 -3.99
C VAL A 65 6.45 3.11 -3.49
N VAL A 66 6.89 2.31 -2.50
CA VAL A 66 8.28 2.34 -1.99
C VAL A 66 9.27 2.09 -3.11
N TRP A 67 9.12 0.99 -3.87
CA TRP A 67 9.95 0.66 -5.01
C TRP A 67 10.03 1.80 -6.01
N LEU A 68 8.89 2.39 -6.38
CA LEU A 68 8.82 3.46 -7.36
C LEU A 68 9.56 4.71 -6.88
N VAL A 69 9.37 5.09 -5.62
CA VAL A 69 10.05 6.24 -5.01
C VAL A 69 11.56 6.02 -4.97
N GLU A 70 12.02 4.86 -4.48
CA GLU A 70 13.45 4.50 -4.43
C GLU A 70 14.08 4.51 -5.83
N GLN A 71 13.40 3.94 -6.84
CA GLN A 71 13.88 3.91 -8.21
C GLN A 71 13.99 5.30 -8.86
N LEU A 72 13.08 6.21 -8.53
CA LEU A 72 13.14 7.60 -9.01
C LEU A 72 14.23 8.39 -8.28
N GLN A 73 14.36 8.21 -6.96
CA GLN A 73 15.42 8.84 -6.16
C GLN A 73 16.83 8.40 -6.62
N GLN A 74 17.03 7.11 -6.93
CA GLN A 74 18.29 6.60 -7.50
C GLN A 74 18.65 7.25 -8.84
N ARG A 75 17.68 7.83 -9.54
CA ARG A 75 17.85 8.59 -10.79
C ARG A 75 17.98 10.10 -10.56
N GLY A 76 18.12 10.51 -9.30
CA GLY A 76 18.27 11.91 -8.91
C GLY A 76 16.97 12.72 -8.93
N ILE A 77 15.80 12.08 -9.01
CA ILE A 77 14.50 12.75 -9.05
C ILE A 77 13.99 12.94 -7.63
N ARG A 78 13.59 14.16 -7.29
CA ARG A 78 12.97 14.49 -6.00
C ARG A 78 11.48 14.18 -6.04
N VAL A 79 11.07 13.23 -5.22
CA VAL A 79 9.72 12.67 -5.19
C VAL A 79 8.96 13.18 -3.96
N GLY A 80 7.74 13.67 -4.19
CA GLY A 80 6.76 13.87 -3.14
C GLY A 80 5.73 12.74 -3.13
N VAL A 81 5.33 12.27 -1.96
CA VAL A 81 4.30 11.23 -1.84
C VAL A 81 3.07 11.79 -1.13
N VAL A 82 1.89 11.53 -1.68
CA VAL A 82 0.63 11.93 -1.06
C VAL A 82 -0.28 10.73 -0.81
N SER A 83 -0.84 10.67 0.38
CA SER A 83 -1.77 9.64 0.79
C SER A 83 -3.01 10.23 1.48
N ARG A 84 -4.00 9.40 1.75
CA ARG A 84 -5.18 9.80 2.53
C ARG A 84 -4.90 9.89 4.02
N GLY A 85 -3.93 9.12 4.49
CA GLY A 85 -3.75 8.91 5.91
C GLY A 85 -4.85 8.02 6.49
N TYR A 86 -5.17 6.91 5.80
CA TYR A 86 -6.21 5.99 6.28
C TYR A 86 -5.82 5.42 7.65
N GLY A 87 -6.77 5.40 8.58
CA GLY A 87 -6.54 4.98 9.97
C GLY A 87 -5.93 6.06 10.87
N GLY A 88 -5.33 7.12 10.30
CA GLY A 88 -4.80 8.25 11.05
C GLY A 88 -5.82 9.37 11.29
N LYS A 89 -5.59 10.16 12.33
CA LYS A 89 -6.35 11.39 12.65
C LYS A 89 -5.36 12.48 13.07
N ALA A 90 -5.04 13.37 12.13
CA ALA A 90 -4.27 14.56 12.42
C ALA A 90 -5.16 15.64 13.03
N GLU A 91 -4.57 16.52 13.85
CA GLU A 91 -5.28 17.70 14.38
C GLU A 91 -5.68 18.68 13.27
N SER A 92 -4.86 18.75 12.22
CA SER A 92 -5.11 19.57 11.03
C SER A 92 -4.62 18.90 9.76
N TYR A 93 -5.25 19.23 8.64
CA TYR A 93 -4.85 18.79 7.31
C TYR A 93 -4.60 19.96 6.37
N PRO A 94 -3.66 19.85 5.42
CA PRO A 94 -2.75 18.74 5.19
C PRO A 94 -1.69 18.61 6.29
N LEU A 95 -1.27 17.36 6.60
CA LEU A 95 -0.16 17.08 7.49
C LEU A 95 1.04 16.61 6.65
N LEU A 96 2.16 17.36 6.70
CA LEU A 96 3.46 16.87 6.23
C LEU A 96 4.09 16.02 7.34
N LEU A 97 4.61 14.85 6.95
CA LEU A 97 5.24 13.93 7.89
C LEU A 97 6.64 14.41 8.27
N SER A 98 7.00 14.14 9.51
CA SER A 98 8.33 14.31 10.10
C SER A 98 8.74 13.03 10.82
N ALA A 99 9.95 12.99 11.34
CA ALA A 99 10.45 11.86 12.12
C ALA A 99 9.56 11.53 13.34
N ASP A 100 8.90 12.54 13.92
CA ASP A 100 8.05 12.40 15.11
C ASP A 100 6.59 12.08 14.77
N THR A 101 6.23 12.03 13.48
CA THR A 101 4.85 11.77 13.05
C THR A 101 4.48 10.33 13.36
N THR A 102 3.42 10.15 14.14
CA THR A 102 2.94 8.83 14.55
C THR A 102 1.95 8.22 13.55
N THR A 103 1.81 6.89 13.61
CA THR A 103 0.78 6.18 12.84
C THR A 103 -0.64 6.58 13.25
N ALA A 104 -0.85 7.00 14.50
CA ALA A 104 -2.14 7.53 14.96
C ALA A 104 -2.52 8.85 14.27
N GLN A 105 -1.55 9.66 13.86
CA GLN A 105 -1.76 10.93 13.14
C GLN A 105 -1.89 10.72 11.64
N ALA A 106 -0.97 9.98 11.03
CA ALA A 106 -0.84 9.89 9.57
C ALA A 106 -1.33 8.58 8.95
N GLY A 107 -1.56 7.54 9.77
CA GLY A 107 -1.79 6.17 9.29
C GLY A 107 -0.48 5.39 9.12
N ASP A 108 -0.58 4.07 9.09
CA ASP A 108 0.56 3.15 9.04
C ASP A 108 1.30 3.18 7.69
N GLU A 109 0.58 3.22 6.57
CA GLU A 109 1.18 3.22 5.23
C GLU A 109 2.00 4.48 4.92
N PRO A 110 1.53 5.72 5.15
CA PRO A 110 2.35 6.91 4.95
C PRO A 110 3.59 6.97 5.83
N VAL A 111 3.47 6.54 7.11
CA VAL A 111 4.62 6.50 8.01
C VAL A 111 5.65 5.47 7.54
N LEU A 112 5.21 4.29 7.06
CA LEU A 112 6.09 3.29 6.48
C LEU A 112 6.83 3.83 5.24
N ILE A 113 6.11 4.46 4.31
CA ILE A 113 6.72 5.05 3.10
C ILE A 113 7.77 6.10 3.49
N TYR A 114 7.44 7.00 4.42
CA TYR A 114 8.37 8.02 4.91
C TYR A 114 9.64 7.39 5.50
N GLN A 115 9.50 6.42 6.40
CA GLN A 115 10.64 5.76 7.05
C GLN A 115 11.52 4.94 6.10
N ARG A 116 10.94 4.40 5.03
CA ARG A 116 11.67 3.60 4.03
C ARG A 116 12.41 4.45 3.02
N THR A 117 11.84 5.57 2.62
CA THR A 117 12.31 6.30 1.44
C THR A 117 12.89 7.68 1.76
N ASP A 118 12.65 8.18 2.96
CA ASP A 118 12.98 9.56 3.35
C ASP A 118 12.43 10.63 2.36
N ALA A 119 11.43 10.25 1.58
CA ALA A 119 10.76 11.17 0.67
C ALA A 119 9.86 12.14 1.44
N THR A 120 9.58 13.30 0.84
CA THR A 120 8.57 14.22 1.38
C THR A 120 7.19 13.61 1.29
N VAL A 121 6.58 13.28 2.43
CA VAL A 121 5.25 12.64 2.49
C VAL A 121 4.24 13.58 3.11
N ALA A 122 3.06 13.71 2.52
CA ALA A 122 1.94 14.45 3.09
C ALA A 122 0.64 13.65 3.04
N VAL A 123 -0.18 13.83 4.07
CA VAL A 123 -1.51 13.20 4.14
C VAL A 123 -2.62 14.23 4.19
N SER A 124 -3.68 13.98 3.43
CA SER A 124 -4.93 14.76 3.47
C SER A 124 -6.09 13.98 2.88
N PRO A 125 -7.31 14.11 3.43
CA PRO A 125 -8.53 13.64 2.76
C PRO A 125 -8.69 14.24 1.35
N VAL A 126 -8.21 15.47 1.14
CA VAL A 126 -8.17 16.15 -0.16
C VAL A 126 -6.74 16.12 -0.69
N ARG A 127 -6.43 15.18 -1.61
CA ARG A 127 -5.06 14.97 -2.15
C ARG A 127 -4.41 16.22 -2.72
N SER A 128 -5.21 17.08 -3.40
CA SER A 128 -4.68 18.34 -3.96
C SER A 128 -4.09 19.28 -2.91
N ASP A 129 -4.63 19.25 -1.68
CA ASP A 129 -4.12 20.11 -0.62
C ASP A 129 -2.81 19.55 -0.04
N ALA A 130 -2.67 18.21 0.03
CA ALA A 130 -1.40 17.59 0.34
C ALA A 130 -0.32 17.89 -0.70
N VAL A 131 -0.66 17.85 -2.00
CA VAL A 131 0.28 18.24 -3.08
C VAL A 131 0.70 19.70 -2.96
N LYS A 132 -0.24 20.61 -2.72
CA LYS A 132 0.07 22.04 -2.52
C LYS A 132 1.00 22.26 -1.34
N ALA A 133 0.76 21.56 -0.22
CA ALA A 133 1.60 21.68 0.96
C ALA A 133 3.03 21.19 0.70
N ILE A 134 3.19 20.06 0.00
CA ILE A 134 4.51 19.56 -0.42
C ILE A 134 5.22 20.63 -1.25
N LEU A 135 4.59 21.10 -2.33
CA LEU A 135 5.22 22.03 -3.27
C LEU A 135 5.49 23.42 -2.67
N ALA A 136 4.73 23.82 -1.65
CA ALA A 136 4.99 25.07 -0.93
C ALA A 136 6.23 25.00 -0.03
N GLN A 137 6.50 23.85 0.59
CA GLN A 137 7.65 23.66 1.48
C GLN A 137 8.87 23.08 0.74
N HIS A 138 8.65 22.31 -0.32
CA HIS A 138 9.66 21.64 -1.13
C HIS A 138 9.42 21.93 -2.62
N PRO A 139 9.70 23.17 -3.08
CA PRO A 139 9.46 23.58 -4.47
C PRO A 139 10.34 22.84 -5.49
N ASP A 140 11.34 22.13 -5.04
CA ASP A 140 12.27 21.31 -5.79
C ASP A 140 11.77 19.89 -6.06
N VAL A 141 10.61 19.51 -5.53
CA VAL A 141 9.93 18.25 -5.88
C VAL A 141 9.52 18.27 -7.34
N GLN A 142 9.94 17.23 -8.09
CA GLN A 142 9.79 17.15 -9.54
C GLN A 142 8.63 16.24 -9.97
N ILE A 143 8.17 15.34 -9.09
CA ILE A 143 7.09 14.40 -9.36
C ILE A 143 6.34 14.04 -8.07
N ILE A 144 5.04 13.86 -8.18
CA ILE A 144 4.18 13.40 -7.08
C ILE A 144 3.74 11.96 -7.33
N VAL A 145 3.92 11.09 -6.35
CA VAL A 145 3.37 9.74 -6.32
C VAL A 145 2.22 9.70 -5.33
N THR A 146 1.07 9.15 -5.73
CA THR A 146 -0.06 9.00 -4.80
C THR A 146 -0.23 7.55 -4.39
N ASP A 147 -0.35 7.30 -3.08
CA ASP A 147 -0.76 6.00 -2.56
C ASP A 147 -2.28 5.92 -2.45
N ASP A 148 -2.86 4.83 -2.99
CA ASP A 148 -4.31 4.57 -3.07
C ASP A 148 -5.12 5.74 -3.64
N GLY A 149 -4.63 6.32 -4.75
CA GLY A 149 -5.21 7.52 -5.37
C GLY A 149 -6.17 7.26 -6.53
N LEU A 150 -6.37 6.00 -6.99
CA LEU A 150 -7.03 5.71 -8.26
C LEU A 150 -8.45 6.28 -8.36
N GLN A 151 -9.26 6.19 -7.30
CA GLN A 151 -10.62 6.71 -7.23
C GLN A 151 -10.70 8.20 -6.86
N HIS A 152 -9.55 8.87 -6.64
CA HIS A 152 -9.54 10.28 -6.27
C HIS A 152 -9.47 11.20 -7.51
N TYR A 153 -10.55 11.25 -8.30
CA TYR A 153 -10.61 11.95 -9.60
C TYR A 153 -10.47 13.49 -9.50
N ARG A 154 -10.54 14.08 -8.31
CA ARG A 154 -10.32 15.53 -8.10
C ARG A 154 -8.88 15.97 -8.36
N LEU A 155 -7.91 15.05 -8.30
CA LEU A 155 -6.53 15.27 -8.66
C LEU A 155 -6.29 14.74 -10.08
N ALA A 156 -5.91 15.65 -11.00
CA ALA A 156 -5.47 15.25 -12.33
C ALA A 156 -4.18 14.43 -12.22
N ARG A 157 -4.02 13.49 -13.11
CA ARG A 157 -2.91 12.54 -13.13
C ARG A 157 -2.34 12.41 -14.54
N ASP A 158 -1.09 12.07 -14.61
CA ASP A 158 -0.35 11.89 -15.86
C ASP A 158 -0.08 10.41 -16.13
N VAL A 159 0.10 9.59 -15.06
CA VAL A 159 0.29 8.15 -15.16
C VAL A 159 -0.54 7.44 -14.09
N GLU A 160 -1.18 6.34 -14.47
CA GLU A 160 -1.95 5.46 -13.59
C GLU A 160 -1.36 4.05 -13.56
N ILE A 161 -0.98 3.60 -12.38
CA ILE A 161 -0.45 2.26 -12.13
C ILE A 161 -1.46 1.51 -11.26
N VAL A 162 -1.92 0.36 -11.72
CA VAL A 162 -2.84 -0.50 -10.96
C VAL A 162 -2.12 -1.72 -10.45
N VAL A 163 -2.21 -1.95 -9.13
CA VAL A 163 -1.65 -3.14 -8.49
C VAL A 163 -2.76 -4.16 -8.24
N ILE A 164 -2.55 -5.39 -8.69
CA ILE A 164 -3.48 -6.51 -8.57
C ILE A 164 -2.84 -7.62 -7.73
N ASP A 165 -3.61 -8.21 -6.81
CA ASP A 165 -3.26 -9.48 -6.21
C ASP A 165 -3.45 -10.59 -7.25
N GLY A 166 -2.36 -11.23 -7.69
CA GLY A 166 -2.38 -12.21 -8.79
C GLY A 166 -3.13 -13.50 -8.47
N VAL A 167 -3.31 -13.82 -7.17
CA VAL A 167 -4.05 -15.01 -6.72
C VAL A 167 -5.54 -14.72 -6.62
N ARG A 168 -5.92 -13.69 -5.86
CA ARG A 168 -7.32 -13.33 -5.62
C ARG A 168 -7.96 -12.57 -6.78
N ARG A 169 -7.15 -11.85 -7.54
CA ARG A 169 -7.54 -10.99 -8.66
C ARG A 169 -8.76 -10.13 -8.29
N PHE A 170 -9.90 -10.41 -8.88
CA PHE A 170 -11.12 -9.62 -8.74
C PHE A 170 -12.22 -10.34 -7.94
N GLY A 171 -11.86 -11.45 -7.25
CA GLY A 171 -12.79 -12.27 -6.50
C GLY A 171 -13.98 -12.70 -7.37
N ASN A 172 -15.21 -12.55 -6.85
CA ASN A 172 -16.44 -12.87 -7.59
C ASN A 172 -16.81 -11.84 -8.68
N GLY A 173 -15.99 -10.80 -8.87
CA GLY A 173 -16.18 -9.78 -9.91
C GLY A 173 -17.28 -8.74 -9.65
N TRP A 174 -17.94 -8.76 -8.48
CA TRP A 174 -18.95 -7.77 -8.12
C TRP A 174 -18.36 -6.55 -7.43
N TRP A 175 -19.07 -5.41 -7.51
CA TRP A 175 -18.74 -4.21 -6.76
C TRP A 175 -18.99 -4.42 -5.28
N LEU A 176 -18.39 -3.57 -4.45
CA LEU A 176 -18.71 -3.46 -3.05
C LEU A 176 -20.22 -3.20 -2.84
N PRO A 177 -20.85 -3.81 -1.82
CA PRO A 177 -20.29 -4.76 -0.87
C PRO A 177 -20.43 -6.24 -1.29
N ALA A 178 -21.12 -6.58 -2.40
CA ALA A 178 -21.34 -7.96 -2.84
C ALA A 178 -20.05 -8.65 -3.29
N GLY A 179 -19.08 -7.90 -3.78
CA GLY A 179 -17.74 -8.35 -4.14
C GLY A 179 -16.70 -7.32 -3.73
N PRO A 180 -15.42 -7.57 -4.02
CA PRO A 180 -14.32 -6.72 -3.57
C PRO A 180 -14.12 -5.47 -4.43
N MET A 181 -14.81 -5.32 -5.59
CA MET A 181 -14.44 -4.33 -6.59
C MET A 181 -14.90 -2.91 -6.23
N ARG A 182 -13.96 -1.97 -6.27
CA ARG A 182 -14.20 -0.52 -6.26
C ARG A 182 -14.56 -0.02 -7.66
N GLU A 183 -13.90 -0.58 -8.69
CA GLU A 183 -14.13 -0.34 -10.11
C GLU A 183 -14.05 -1.66 -10.87
N ARG A 184 -14.73 -1.77 -12.02
CA ARG A 184 -14.73 -2.98 -12.84
C ARG A 184 -13.38 -3.23 -13.52
N ALA A 185 -13.07 -4.51 -13.78
CA ALA A 185 -11.81 -4.94 -14.42
C ALA A 185 -11.57 -4.27 -15.80
N GLY A 186 -12.62 -3.85 -16.49
CA GLY A 186 -12.50 -3.07 -17.74
C GLY A 186 -11.71 -1.76 -17.60
N ARG A 187 -11.53 -1.25 -16.37
CA ARG A 187 -10.68 -0.10 -16.04
C ARG A 187 -9.23 -0.30 -16.46
N LEU A 188 -8.74 -1.53 -16.43
CA LEU A 188 -7.36 -1.86 -16.81
C LEU A 188 -7.00 -1.47 -18.24
N LYS A 189 -7.99 -1.37 -19.14
CA LYS A 189 -7.76 -0.97 -20.55
C LYS A 189 -7.36 0.51 -20.71
N SER A 190 -7.48 1.30 -19.65
CA SER A 190 -7.25 2.75 -19.66
C SER A 190 -6.24 3.21 -18.61
N VAL A 191 -5.41 2.32 -18.13
CA VAL A 191 -4.28 2.63 -17.23
C VAL A 191 -2.98 2.39 -17.96
N ASP A 192 -1.91 3.03 -17.50
CA ASP A 192 -0.60 2.99 -18.16
C ASP A 192 0.18 1.72 -17.82
N ALA A 193 0.02 1.20 -16.59
CA ALA A 193 0.66 -0.04 -16.17
C ALA A 193 -0.23 -0.86 -15.22
N VAL A 194 -0.10 -2.18 -15.32
CA VAL A 194 -0.74 -3.15 -14.41
C VAL A 194 0.35 -4.02 -13.81
N ILE A 195 0.52 -3.93 -12.49
CA ILE A 195 1.48 -4.74 -11.72
C ILE A 195 0.72 -5.84 -11.00
N VAL A 196 1.17 -7.08 -11.14
CA VAL A 196 0.54 -8.25 -10.55
C VAL A 196 1.42 -8.86 -9.48
N ASN A 197 0.97 -8.78 -8.24
CA ASN A 197 1.67 -9.30 -7.07
C ASN A 197 1.41 -10.80 -6.89
N GLY A 198 2.40 -11.62 -7.23
CA GLY A 198 2.29 -13.08 -7.21
C GLY A 198 1.32 -13.63 -8.27
N GLY A 199 1.03 -14.93 -8.18
CA GLY A 199 0.15 -15.61 -9.14
C GLY A 199 0.71 -15.62 -10.56
N VAL A 200 -0.19 -15.82 -11.55
CA VAL A 200 0.19 -15.89 -12.97
C VAL A 200 -0.20 -14.58 -13.66
N PRO A 201 0.75 -13.79 -14.17
CA PRO A 201 0.47 -12.56 -14.91
C PRO A 201 -0.16 -12.90 -16.28
N ARG A 202 -1.00 -12.00 -16.78
CA ARG A 202 -1.56 -12.05 -18.14
C ARG A 202 -0.68 -11.24 -19.08
N SER A 203 -0.90 -11.40 -20.38
CA SER A 203 -0.19 -10.58 -21.39
C SER A 203 -0.35 -9.08 -21.13
N GLY A 204 0.75 -8.34 -21.11
CA GLY A 204 0.77 -6.89 -20.81
C GLY A 204 0.74 -6.54 -19.31
N GLU A 205 0.69 -7.52 -18.40
CA GLU A 205 0.80 -7.30 -16.97
C GLU A 205 2.27 -7.47 -16.52
N ILE A 206 2.72 -6.63 -15.61
CA ILE A 206 4.07 -6.66 -15.04
C ILE A 206 4.08 -7.59 -13.83
N PRO A 207 4.82 -8.70 -13.86
CA PRO A 207 4.92 -9.59 -12.70
C PRO A 207 5.72 -8.93 -11.58
N MET A 208 5.23 -9.09 -10.36
CA MET A 208 5.88 -8.63 -9.14
C MET A 208 5.92 -9.75 -8.11
N HIS A 209 7.04 -9.89 -7.43
CA HIS A 209 7.20 -10.72 -6.25
C HIS A 209 7.67 -9.86 -5.08
N LEU A 210 7.24 -10.21 -3.88
CA LEU A 210 7.74 -9.62 -2.64
C LEU A 210 8.91 -10.45 -2.15
N LEU A 211 10.09 -9.86 -2.13
CA LEU A 211 11.30 -10.50 -1.61
C LEU A 211 11.50 -10.11 -0.16
N PRO A 212 11.58 -11.07 0.76
CA PRO A 212 11.96 -10.80 2.14
C PRO A 212 13.42 -10.38 2.22
N GLY A 213 13.68 -9.32 3.00
CA GLY A 213 15.02 -8.88 3.36
C GLY A 213 15.51 -9.57 4.63
N GLN A 214 16.57 -9.04 5.24
CA GLN A 214 17.00 -9.45 6.56
C GLN A 214 15.98 -9.00 7.62
N ALA A 215 15.76 -9.84 8.62
CA ALA A 215 14.99 -9.43 9.80
C ALA A 215 15.71 -8.28 10.52
N VAL A 216 14.92 -7.31 10.97
CA VAL A 216 15.44 -6.11 11.66
C VAL A 216 14.88 -6.06 13.06
N ASN A 217 15.74 -5.93 14.05
CA ASN A 217 15.32 -5.72 15.42
C ASN A 217 14.68 -4.35 15.57
N LEU A 218 13.48 -4.30 16.13
CA LEU A 218 12.68 -3.09 16.16
C LEU A 218 13.26 -2.00 17.05
N ARG A 219 13.98 -2.40 18.12
CA ARG A 219 14.58 -1.49 19.10
C ARG A 219 15.98 -1.05 18.72
N THR A 220 16.83 -1.99 18.31
CA THR A 220 18.26 -1.75 18.07
C THR A 220 18.62 -1.47 16.62
N GLY A 221 17.77 -1.85 15.67
CA GLY A 221 18.05 -1.79 14.24
C GLY A 221 19.01 -2.88 13.74
N THR A 222 19.47 -3.79 14.62
CA THR A 222 20.33 -4.92 14.24
C THR A 222 19.64 -5.79 13.21
N ARG A 223 20.42 -6.30 12.25
CA ARG A 223 19.93 -7.14 11.16
C ARG A 223 20.50 -8.54 11.25
N CYS A 224 19.67 -9.54 10.94
CA CYS A 224 20.11 -10.94 10.81
C CYS A 224 19.26 -11.68 9.77
N ASP A 225 19.71 -12.86 9.39
CA ASP A 225 18.85 -13.78 8.65
C ASP A 225 17.69 -14.22 9.55
N VAL A 226 16.46 -14.10 9.08
CA VAL A 226 15.26 -14.48 9.85
C VAL A 226 15.29 -15.92 10.30
N ALA A 227 15.96 -16.81 9.53
CA ALA A 227 16.15 -18.22 9.88
C ALA A 227 17.00 -18.45 11.15
N GLN A 228 17.75 -17.43 11.61
CA GLN A 228 18.53 -17.49 12.86
C GLN A 228 17.71 -17.16 14.11
N LEU A 229 16.47 -16.69 13.92
CA LEU A 229 15.60 -16.39 15.05
C LEU A 229 14.92 -17.65 15.56
N GLU A 230 15.06 -17.89 16.86
CA GLU A 230 14.52 -19.06 17.54
C GLU A 230 13.21 -18.74 18.27
N HIS A 231 12.40 -19.75 18.55
CA HIS A 231 11.14 -19.66 19.30
C HIS A 231 10.21 -18.55 18.76
N VAL A 232 10.01 -18.52 17.43
CA VAL A 232 9.32 -17.44 16.76
C VAL A 232 7.82 -17.49 16.96
N VAL A 233 7.26 -16.41 17.46
CA VAL A 233 5.83 -16.06 17.37
C VAL A 233 5.66 -15.07 16.22
N ALA A 234 4.85 -15.40 15.22
CA ALA A 234 4.61 -14.53 14.07
C ALA A 234 3.31 -13.75 14.23
N MET A 235 3.35 -12.42 14.01
CA MET A 235 2.20 -11.53 14.07
C MET A 235 2.02 -10.78 12.74
N ALA A 236 0.79 -10.68 12.24
CA ALA A 236 0.51 -9.92 11.02
C ALA A 236 -0.88 -9.27 11.05
N GLY A 237 -0.91 -7.93 11.00
CA GLY A 237 -2.11 -7.08 10.87
C GLY A 237 -2.19 -6.44 9.48
N ILE A 238 -2.20 -7.25 8.43
CA ILE A 238 -2.27 -6.85 7.02
C ILE A 238 -3.49 -7.47 6.34
N GLY A 239 -3.86 -6.98 5.16
CA GLY A 239 -5.04 -7.46 4.43
C GLY A 239 -5.04 -8.94 4.07
N HIS A 240 -3.91 -9.66 4.15
CA HIS A 240 -3.82 -11.12 3.96
C HIS A 240 -2.71 -11.74 4.83
N PRO A 241 -2.93 -11.92 6.13
CA PRO A 241 -1.93 -12.43 7.08
C PRO A 241 -1.30 -13.78 6.68
N PRO A 242 -2.05 -14.74 6.09
CA PRO A 242 -1.45 -16.03 5.70
C PRO A 242 -0.27 -15.91 4.74
N ARG A 243 -0.20 -14.84 3.91
CA ARG A 243 0.94 -14.59 3.02
C ARG A 243 2.22 -14.35 3.81
N PHE A 244 2.16 -13.56 4.87
CA PHE A 244 3.33 -13.31 5.73
C PHE A 244 3.81 -14.59 6.41
N PHE A 245 2.90 -15.39 6.96
CA PHE A 245 3.27 -16.65 7.60
C PHE A 245 3.86 -17.66 6.60
N ALA A 246 3.36 -17.69 5.37
CA ALA A 246 3.95 -18.50 4.29
C ALA A 246 5.35 -17.99 3.91
N THR A 247 5.57 -16.66 3.87
CA THR A 247 6.89 -16.07 3.61
C THR A 247 7.90 -16.49 4.68
N LEU A 248 7.55 -16.44 5.97
CA LEU A 248 8.44 -16.91 7.05
C LEU A 248 8.82 -18.38 6.87
N LYS A 249 7.85 -19.24 6.51
CA LYS A 249 8.12 -20.67 6.23
C LYS A 249 9.07 -20.87 5.04
N MET A 250 8.90 -20.09 3.98
CA MET A 250 9.82 -20.13 2.83
C MET A 250 11.24 -19.67 3.19
N CYS A 251 11.38 -18.76 4.17
CA CYS A 251 12.67 -18.35 4.73
C CYS A 251 13.25 -19.36 5.75
N GLY A 252 12.64 -20.53 5.92
CA GLY A 252 13.14 -21.56 6.84
C GLY A 252 12.65 -21.44 8.29
N VAL A 253 11.81 -20.46 8.60
CA VAL A 253 11.25 -20.27 9.95
C VAL A 253 9.96 -21.05 10.10
N GLN A 254 9.87 -21.84 11.17
CA GLN A 254 8.62 -22.50 11.59
C GLN A 254 8.10 -21.80 12.84
N PRO A 255 7.16 -20.84 12.70
CA PRO A 255 6.64 -20.16 13.88
C PRO A 255 5.91 -21.12 14.82
N GLU A 256 6.18 -21.01 16.12
CA GLU A 256 5.44 -21.78 17.15
C GLU A 256 3.97 -21.35 17.21
N LYS A 257 3.72 -20.05 16.92
CA LYS A 257 2.38 -19.48 16.89
C LYS A 257 2.27 -18.45 15.77
N CYS A 258 1.16 -18.47 15.04
CA CYS A 258 0.79 -17.45 14.06
C CYS A 258 -0.43 -16.67 14.56
N VAL A 259 -0.29 -15.36 14.70
CA VAL A 259 -1.31 -14.46 15.24
C VAL A 259 -1.78 -13.51 14.12
N PRO A 260 -2.89 -13.81 13.44
CA PRO A 260 -3.50 -12.89 12.51
C PRO A 260 -4.24 -11.79 13.26
N LEU A 261 -3.99 -10.53 12.88
CA LEU A 261 -4.69 -9.36 13.40
C LEU A 261 -5.55 -8.74 12.29
N ALA A 262 -6.49 -7.88 12.67
CA ALA A 262 -7.24 -7.10 11.70
C ALA A 262 -6.32 -6.06 11.02
N ASP A 263 -6.55 -5.84 9.70
CA ASP A 263 -5.83 -4.79 8.98
C ASP A 263 -6.12 -3.43 9.61
N HIS A 264 -5.10 -2.59 9.75
CA HIS A 264 -5.12 -1.28 10.43
C HIS A 264 -5.53 -1.31 11.92
N GLN A 265 -5.48 -2.47 12.59
CA GLN A 265 -5.71 -2.54 14.02
C GLN A 265 -4.68 -1.68 14.76
N SER A 266 -5.14 -0.84 15.68
CA SER A 266 -4.25 -0.15 16.62
C SER A 266 -3.62 -1.15 17.58
N LEU A 267 -2.35 -0.96 17.86
CA LEU A 267 -1.58 -1.82 18.77
C LEU A 267 -1.08 -1.00 19.96
N ASN A 268 -1.07 -1.62 21.13
CA ASN A 268 -0.46 -1.08 22.33
C ASN A 268 0.54 -2.09 22.91
N HIS A 269 1.38 -1.64 23.81
CA HIS A 269 2.42 -2.46 24.43
C HIS A 269 1.84 -3.73 25.08
N ALA A 270 0.81 -3.58 25.90
CA ALA A 270 0.25 -4.70 26.66
C ALA A 270 -0.32 -5.81 25.75
N ASP A 271 -1.04 -5.43 24.69
CA ASP A 271 -1.61 -6.39 23.75
C ASP A 271 -0.54 -7.16 22.99
N VAL A 272 0.55 -6.48 22.60
CA VAL A 272 1.63 -7.10 21.82
C VAL A 272 2.54 -7.95 22.71
N SER A 273 2.92 -7.47 23.90
CA SER A 273 3.75 -8.23 24.85
C SER A 273 3.05 -9.52 25.31
N ALA A 274 1.72 -9.50 25.43
CA ALA A 274 0.94 -10.69 25.82
C ALA A 274 0.96 -11.81 24.75
N LEU A 275 1.43 -11.53 23.53
CA LEU A 275 1.53 -12.55 22.46
C LEU A 275 2.69 -13.50 22.65
N VAL A 276 3.74 -13.07 23.34
CA VAL A 276 5.01 -13.79 23.54
C VAL A 276 5.25 -14.12 25.01
N SER A 277 5.85 -15.27 25.26
CA SER A 277 6.34 -15.69 26.58
C SER A 277 7.84 -15.41 26.71
N ALA A 278 8.38 -15.54 27.93
CA ALA A 278 9.81 -15.43 28.17
C ALA A 278 10.61 -16.41 27.28
N GLY A 279 11.63 -15.89 26.61
CA GLY A 279 12.48 -16.66 25.70
C GLY A 279 11.94 -16.79 24.26
N GLN A 280 10.73 -16.29 23.96
CA GLN A 280 10.22 -16.26 22.61
C GLN A 280 10.58 -14.95 21.87
N THR A 281 10.70 -15.04 20.56
CA THR A 281 10.97 -13.91 19.66
C THR A 281 9.71 -13.55 18.88
N LEU A 282 9.28 -12.29 18.93
CA LEU A 282 8.18 -11.79 18.10
C LEU A 282 8.70 -11.36 16.74
N VAL A 283 8.11 -11.89 15.67
CA VAL A 283 8.40 -11.45 14.31
C VAL A 283 7.11 -10.94 13.66
N MET A 284 7.14 -9.69 13.22
CA MET A 284 5.98 -9.01 12.65
C MET A 284 6.24 -8.49 11.24
N THR A 285 5.19 -8.01 10.58
CA THR A 285 5.34 -7.32 9.30
C THR A 285 5.92 -5.92 9.54
N GLU A 286 6.57 -5.35 8.52
CA GLU A 286 7.06 -3.97 8.60
C GLU A 286 5.93 -2.95 8.82
N LYS A 287 4.74 -3.21 8.26
CA LYS A 287 3.52 -2.39 8.47
C LYS A 287 3.06 -2.42 9.94
N ASP A 288 3.26 -3.52 10.65
CA ASP A 288 2.96 -3.58 12.08
C ASP A 288 4.08 -2.97 12.93
N ALA A 289 5.32 -3.13 12.48
CA ALA A 289 6.49 -2.58 13.16
C ALA A 289 6.41 -1.05 13.35
N VAL A 290 5.94 -0.30 12.34
CA VAL A 290 5.80 1.16 12.47
C VAL A 290 4.82 1.58 13.56
N LYS A 291 3.85 0.72 13.91
CA LYS A 291 2.89 0.96 15.01
C LYS A 291 3.50 0.67 16.39
N CYS A 292 4.49 -0.23 16.44
CA CYS A 292 5.08 -0.74 17.69
C CYS A 292 6.39 -0.05 18.05
N ARG A 293 6.99 0.73 17.18
CA ARG A 293 8.34 1.28 17.34
C ARG A 293 8.53 2.08 18.64
N ALA A 294 7.52 2.86 19.05
CA ALA A 294 7.60 3.71 20.24
C ALA A 294 7.68 2.92 21.57
N PHE A 295 7.28 1.64 21.56
CA PHE A 295 7.24 0.78 22.76
C PHE A 295 7.87 -0.60 22.52
N ALA A 296 8.81 -0.69 21.57
CA ALA A 296 9.45 -1.94 21.17
C ALA A 296 10.29 -2.57 22.30
N GLU A 297 10.18 -3.90 22.43
CA GLU A 297 11.03 -4.72 23.31
C GLU A 297 12.24 -5.29 22.54
N GLU A 298 13.22 -5.83 23.26
CA GLU A 298 14.49 -6.32 22.69
C GLU A 298 14.31 -7.56 21.80
N ASN A 299 13.30 -8.36 22.07
CA ASN A 299 12.99 -9.59 21.32
C ASN A 299 11.98 -9.36 20.18
N TRP A 300 11.68 -8.11 19.80
CA TRP A 300 10.75 -7.82 18.70
C TRP A 300 11.50 -7.49 17.41
N TRP A 301 11.12 -8.18 16.36
CA TRP A 301 11.71 -8.09 15.03
C TRP A 301 10.65 -7.88 13.98
N TYR A 302 11.02 -7.29 12.88
CA TYR A 302 10.18 -7.26 11.68
C TYR A 302 10.92 -7.78 10.46
N LEU A 303 10.18 -8.35 9.52
CA LEU A 303 10.69 -8.79 8.24
C LEU A 303 10.25 -7.81 7.15
N PRO A 304 11.17 -6.97 6.64
CA PRO A 304 10.87 -6.08 5.53
C PRO A 304 10.71 -6.90 4.24
N VAL A 305 9.91 -6.36 3.31
CA VAL A 305 9.75 -6.94 1.99
C VAL A 305 9.94 -5.88 0.92
N ASP A 306 10.66 -6.22 -0.14
CA ASP A 306 10.90 -5.36 -1.29
C ASP A 306 10.12 -5.87 -2.51
N ALA A 307 9.56 -4.95 -3.29
CA ALA A 307 8.91 -5.30 -4.54
C ALA A 307 9.97 -5.53 -5.61
N GLN A 308 10.03 -6.75 -6.14
CA GLN A 308 10.82 -7.07 -7.32
C GLN A 308 9.90 -7.21 -8.53
N LEU A 309 10.06 -6.31 -9.50
CA LEU A 309 9.35 -6.35 -10.76
C LEU A 309 10.22 -7.04 -11.81
N SER A 310 9.61 -7.82 -12.70
CA SER A 310 10.32 -8.61 -13.71
C SER A 310 9.91 -8.21 -15.13
N GLY A 311 10.79 -8.47 -16.11
CA GLY A 311 10.59 -8.13 -17.52
C GLY A 311 11.12 -6.74 -17.88
N ASP A 312 10.88 -6.29 -19.12
CA ASP A 312 11.39 -5.02 -19.66
C ASP A 312 10.46 -3.82 -19.37
N GLU A 313 9.20 -4.09 -19.06
CA GLU A 313 8.19 -3.04 -18.84
C GLU A 313 8.48 -2.12 -17.64
N PRO A 314 9.04 -2.60 -16.51
CA PRO A 314 9.45 -1.71 -15.42
C PRO A 314 10.48 -0.67 -15.84
N ALA A 315 11.46 -1.04 -16.68
CA ALA A 315 12.47 -0.10 -17.18
C ALA A 315 11.85 0.96 -18.09
N LYS A 316 10.91 0.58 -18.96
CA LYS A 316 10.17 1.50 -19.82
C LYS A 316 9.32 2.47 -19.01
N LEU A 317 8.59 1.96 -18.00
CA LEU A 317 7.80 2.78 -17.09
C LEU A 317 8.69 3.81 -16.38
N LEU A 318 9.81 3.39 -15.82
CA LEU A 318 10.75 4.29 -15.14
C LEU A 318 11.33 5.34 -16.09
N THR A 319 11.67 4.98 -17.35
CA THR A 319 12.13 5.93 -18.37
C THR A 319 11.07 6.98 -18.67
N GLN A 320 9.80 6.56 -18.84
CA GLN A 320 8.67 7.47 -19.04
C GLN A 320 8.53 8.45 -17.87
N LEU A 321 8.57 7.95 -16.63
CA LEU A 321 8.41 8.78 -15.42
C LEU A 321 9.59 9.74 -15.25
N THR A 322 10.81 9.31 -15.55
CA THR A 322 12.00 10.15 -15.51
C THR A 322 11.90 11.29 -16.53
N SER A 323 11.49 10.98 -17.76
CA SER A 323 11.27 12.00 -18.80
C SER A 323 10.21 13.02 -18.37
N LEU A 324 9.08 12.58 -17.84
CA LEU A 324 8.03 13.47 -17.32
C LEU A 324 8.55 14.38 -16.20
N ALA A 325 9.32 13.84 -15.25
CA ALA A 325 9.86 14.60 -14.12
C ALA A 325 10.92 15.63 -14.54
N SER A 326 11.63 15.36 -15.64
CA SER A 326 12.66 16.26 -16.20
C SER A 326 12.09 17.34 -17.11
N GLY A 327 10.78 17.33 -17.38
CA GLY A 327 10.13 18.29 -18.27
C GLY A 327 10.43 18.10 -19.76
N ASN A 328 10.92 16.91 -20.15
CA ASN A 328 11.25 16.50 -21.52
C ASN A 328 10.13 15.65 -22.13
#